data_d0cd719f47a0528806877e4540abe606
#
_entry.id   d0cd719f47a0528806877e4540abe606
#
_cell.length_a   1.000
_cell.length_b   1.000
_cell.length_c   1.000
_cell.angle_alpha   90.00
_cell.angle_beta   90.00
_cell.angle_gamma   90.00
#
_symmetry.space_group_name_H-M   'P 1'
#
loop_
_entity.id
_entity.type
_entity.pdbx_description
1 polymer ?
#
loop_
_entity_poly.entity_id
_entity_poly.type
_entity_poly.pdbx_seq_one_letter_code
_entity_poly.pdbx_strand_id
1 'polypeptide(L)'
;MIPRDTRDIIRVKKISHATYDTPDLDGQIAYYTDVLGLTLTAREKDAAFLASTLDHHSVVLRQGGSGKMGQCTRIGFQVGLDDDLAAFEKQTAAQGIKTERKSDPEPSVKEMLTFTDPKGTVMEVFKRADTPPQKFPTKGIVPHKIGHVAFFCKDVKKVTDFYCNVLGFRVSDWMGDGFSFLRCGVDHHTINLMQDPEDRHFHTAFELRDWGHMLTACDTLSLNGYKLLWGPGRHGIGHNLFTYHRAPNGLITELFAQLDQVNEEMGYFEPRPWHRDRPQQPKVWAKDPNAANYWGIMPSDEMHK
;
A
#
# COMPACT_ATOMS: atom_id res chain seq x y z
N MET A 1 1.85 25.04 3.51
CA MET A 1 1.42 24.09 4.57
C MET A 1 0.06 23.50 4.14
N ILE A 2 -0.11 22.19 4.22
CA ILE A 2 -1.38 21.50 3.98
C ILE A 2 -2.23 21.65 5.25
N PRO A 3 -3.47 22.14 5.18
CA PRO A 3 -4.33 22.30 6.36
C PRO A 3 -4.59 20.95 7.05
N ARG A 4 -4.64 20.98 8.40
CA ARG A 4 -5.04 19.82 9.19
C ARG A 4 -6.53 19.54 8.97
N ASP A 5 -6.87 18.29 8.68
CA ASP A 5 -8.27 17.88 8.58
C ASP A 5 -8.84 17.61 9.98
N THR A 6 -9.79 18.44 10.36
CA THR A 6 -10.49 18.40 11.67
C THR A 6 -11.91 17.85 11.57
N ARG A 7 -12.34 17.30 10.42
CA ARG A 7 -13.68 16.76 10.26
C ARG A 7 -13.92 15.58 11.21
N ASP A 8 -15.08 15.59 11.85
CA ASP A 8 -15.56 14.46 12.66
C ASP A 8 -16.26 13.45 11.74
N ILE A 9 -15.46 12.56 11.16
CA ILE A 9 -15.91 11.49 10.25
C ILE A 9 -15.25 10.17 10.62
N ILE A 10 -15.96 9.05 10.37
CA ILE A 10 -15.34 7.72 10.44
C ILE A 10 -14.28 7.64 9.34
N ARG A 11 -13.07 7.23 9.71
CA ARG A 11 -11.91 7.12 8.82
C ARG A 11 -11.43 5.69 8.75
N VAL A 12 -10.94 5.27 7.60
CA VAL A 12 -10.10 4.09 7.55
C VAL A 12 -8.81 4.36 8.34
N LYS A 13 -8.33 3.36 9.07
CA LYS A 13 -7.19 3.48 10.00
C LYS A 13 -5.96 2.73 9.50
N LYS A 14 -6.16 1.76 8.60
CA LYS A 14 -5.11 0.85 8.18
C LYS A 14 -5.42 0.25 6.83
N ILE A 15 -4.41 0.08 5.98
CA ILE A 15 -4.48 -0.84 4.85
C ILE A 15 -4.39 -2.27 5.39
N SER A 16 -5.26 -3.15 4.92
CA SER A 16 -5.25 -4.56 5.28
C SER A 16 -4.56 -5.40 4.21
N HIS A 17 -5.06 -5.32 2.98
CA HIS A 17 -4.54 -6.15 1.89
C HIS A 17 -4.66 -5.47 0.53
N ALA A 18 -3.88 -5.98 -0.43
CA ALA A 18 -4.06 -5.75 -1.85
C ALA A 18 -4.43 -7.07 -2.54
N THR A 19 -5.39 -7.02 -3.47
CA THR A 19 -5.84 -8.17 -4.25
C THR A 19 -5.32 -8.10 -5.67
N TYR A 20 -4.73 -9.19 -6.14
CA TYR A 20 -4.19 -9.31 -7.49
C TYR A 20 -4.88 -10.42 -8.25
N ASP A 21 -5.36 -10.11 -9.44
CA ASP A 21 -5.75 -11.12 -10.41
C ASP A 21 -4.50 -11.61 -11.14
N THR A 22 -4.32 -12.92 -11.24
CA THR A 22 -3.15 -13.54 -11.86
C THR A 22 -3.55 -14.77 -12.69
N PRO A 23 -2.94 -14.97 -13.87
CA PRO A 23 -3.15 -16.20 -14.64
C PRO A 23 -2.39 -17.41 -14.06
N ASP A 24 -1.38 -17.18 -13.20
CA ASP A 24 -0.57 -18.21 -12.55
C ASP A 24 -0.66 -18.07 -11.02
N LEU A 25 -1.70 -18.67 -10.45
CA LEU A 25 -1.96 -18.58 -9.02
C LEU A 25 -0.89 -19.32 -8.20
N ASP A 26 -0.46 -20.52 -8.63
CA ASP A 26 0.50 -21.32 -7.87
C ASP A 26 1.90 -20.72 -7.91
N GLY A 27 2.34 -20.21 -9.05
CA GLY A 27 3.61 -19.49 -9.17
C GLY A 27 3.64 -18.23 -8.30
N GLN A 28 2.51 -17.50 -8.21
CA GLN A 28 2.43 -16.34 -7.31
C GLN A 28 2.43 -16.75 -5.84
N ILE A 29 1.73 -17.82 -5.45
CA ILE A 29 1.79 -18.35 -4.08
C ILE A 29 3.23 -18.68 -3.73
N ALA A 30 3.95 -19.40 -4.59
CA ALA A 30 5.36 -19.76 -4.37
C ALA A 30 6.24 -18.52 -4.19
N TYR A 31 6.09 -17.48 -5.01
CA TYR A 31 6.83 -16.23 -4.84
C TYR A 31 6.56 -15.56 -3.48
N TYR A 32 5.28 -15.41 -3.12
CA TYR A 32 4.93 -14.76 -1.86
C TYR A 32 5.35 -15.59 -0.63
N THR A 33 5.31 -16.93 -0.69
CA THR A 33 5.71 -17.77 0.45
C THR A 33 7.22 -18.00 0.51
N ASP A 34 7.87 -18.27 -0.61
CA ASP A 34 9.24 -18.75 -0.63
C ASP A 34 10.26 -17.62 -0.74
N VAL A 35 9.91 -16.53 -1.43
CA VAL A 35 10.79 -15.37 -1.63
C VAL A 35 10.45 -14.25 -0.66
N LEU A 36 9.20 -13.77 -0.64
CA LEU A 36 8.79 -12.73 0.30
C LEU A 36 8.59 -13.25 1.73
N GLY A 37 8.32 -14.54 1.91
CA GLY A 37 8.17 -15.12 3.24
C GLY A 37 6.84 -14.79 3.92
N LEU A 38 5.76 -14.64 3.13
CA LEU A 38 4.41 -14.54 3.68
C LEU A 38 3.88 -15.93 4.05
N THR A 39 2.95 -15.96 5.00
CA THR A 39 2.29 -17.20 5.40
C THR A 39 1.00 -17.39 4.60
N LEU A 40 0.83 -18.54 3.93
CA LEU A 40 -0.44 -18.91 3.34
C LEU A 40 -1.43 -19.27 4.46
N THR A 41 -2.43 -18.42 4.68
CA THR A 41 -3.42 -18.55 5.76
C THR A 41 -4.69 -19.28 5.32
N ALA A 42 -5.06 -19.13 4.04
CA ALA A 42 -6.18 -19.85 3.45
C ALA A 42 -5.94 -20.07 1.96
N ARG A 43 -6.49 -21.18 1.44
CA ARG A 43 -6.45 -21.54 0.01
C ARG A 43 -7.84 -22.01 -0.39
N GLU A 44 -8.40 -21.35 -1.39
CA GLU A 44 -9.62 -21.74 -2.07
C GLU A 44 -9.30 -22.22 -3.49
N LYS A 45 -10.28 -22.72 -4.22
CA LYS A 45 -10.07 -23.21 -5.58
C LYS A 45 -9.40 -22.16 -6.48
N ASP A 46 -9.91 -20.93 -6.46
CA ASP A 46 -9.52 -19.85 -7.36
C ASP A 46 -8.94 -18.63 -6.61
N ALA A 47 -8.60 -18.80 -5.31
CA ALA A 47 -8.03 -17.73 -4.51
C ALA A 47 -7.05 -18.25 -3.45
N ALA A 48 -6.10 -17.39 -3.05
CA ALA A 48 -5.18 -17.64 -1.95
C ALA A 48 -5.01 -16.37 -1.10
N PHE A 49 -4.91 -16.57 0.21
CA PHE A 49 -4.80 -15.51 1.21
C PHE A 49 -3.47 -15.65 1.93
N LEU A 50 -2.63 -14.61 1.86
CA LEU A 50 -1.27 -14.66 2.39
C LEU A 50 -1.03 -13.51 3.35
N ALA A 51 -0.48 -13.83 4.52
CA ALA A 51 -0.26 -12.91 5.61
C ALA A 51 1.21 -12.49 5.76
N SER A 52 1.44 -11.21 5.99
CA SER A 52 2.56 -10.72 6.76
C SER A 52 2.28 -10.93 8.26
N THR A 53 2.97 -10.24 9.17
CA THR A 53 2.92 -10.56 10.61
C THR A 53 1.66 -10.05 11.34
N LEU A 54 0.91 -9.10 10.79
CA LEU A 54 -0.15 -8.38 11.54
C LEU A 54 -1.58 -8.78 11.19
N ASP A 55 -1.83 -9.25 9.97
CA ASP A 55 -3.17 -9.48 9.45
C ASP A 55 -3.43 -10.95 9.17
N HIS A 56 -4.73 -11.32 9.07
CA HIS A 56 -5.09 -12.63 8.54
C HIS A 56 -4.54 -12.80 7.12
N HIS A 57 -4.60 -11.73 6.31
CA HIS A 57 -3.99 -11.67 4.98
C HIS A 57 -3.61 -10.23 4.63
N SER A 58 -2.47 -10.07 3.97
CA SER A 58 -1.95 -8.81 3.43
C SER A 58 -1.95 -8.82 1.90
N VAL A 59 -2.02 -10.00 1.31
CA VAL A 59 -2.14 -10.25 -0.12
C VAL A 59 -3.25 -11.26 -0.36
N VAL A 60 -4.13 -10.93 -1.31
CA VAL A 60 -5.11 -11.86 -1.86
C VAL A 60 -4.77 -12.08 -3.33
N LEU A 61 -4.62 -13.34 -3.72
CA LEU A 61 -4.41 -13.73 -5.10
C LEU A 61 -5.68 -14.38 -5.63
N ARG A 62 -6.13 -13.98 -6.82
CA ARG A 62 -7.28 -14.57 -7.49
C ARG A 62 -6.88 -15.08 -8.86
N GLN A 63 -7.29 -16.31 -9.18
CA GLN A 63 -7.14 -16.83 -10.53
C GLN A 63 -7.94 -15.98 -11.50
N GLY A 64 -7.29 -15.31 -12.45
CA GLY A 64 -7.96 -14.41 -13.38
C GLY A 64 -6.97 -13.60 -14.20
N GLY A 65 -7.53 -12.70 -15.03
CA GLY A 65 -6.73 -11.88 -15.94
C GLY A 65 -6.44 -12.59 -17.27
N SER A 66 -6.52 -11.84 -18.36
CA SER A 66 -6.30 -12.33 -19.74
C SER A 66 -4.89 -12.05 -20.26
N GLY A 67 -4.04 -11.41 -19.46
CA GLY A 67 -2.70 -10.96 -19.85
C GLY A 67 -1.59 -11.67 -19.08
N LYS A 68 -0.34 -11.44 -19.50
CA LYS A 68 0.87 -11.90 -18.78
C LYS A 68 1.11 -11.11 -17.49
N MET A 69 0.52 -9.93 -17.36
CA MET A 69 0.70 -9.04 -16.21
C MET A 69 -0.52 -9.15 -15.28
N GLY A 70 -0.28 -9.37 -14.01
CA GLY A 70 -1.30 -9.28 -12.97
C GLY A 70 -1.84 -7.86 -12.83
N GLN A 71 -3.00 -7.71 -12.19
CA GLN A 71 -3.63 -6.42 -11.93
C GLN A 71 -3.98 -6.32 -10.45
N CYS A 72 -3.71 -5.16 -9.84
CA CYS A 72 -4.23 -4.83 -8.52
C CYS A 72 -5.67 -4.34 -8.69
N THR A 73 -6.63 -5.22 -8.37
CA THR A 73 -8.05 -4.98 -8.64
C THR A 73 -8.82 -4.47 -7.41
N ARG A 74 -8.32 -4.76 -6.20
CA ARG A 74 -8.98 -4.39 -4.94
C ARG A 74 -7.97 -3.98 -3.89
N ILE A 75 -8.42 -3.12 -2.97
CA ILE A 75 -7.66 -2.77 -1.75
C ILE A 75 -8.60 -2.85 -0.56
N GLY A 76 -8.18 -3.60 0.45
CA GLY A 76 -8.86 -3.73 1.73
C GLY A 76 -8.35 -2.72 2.75
N PHE A 77 -9.28 -2.04 3.44
CA PHE A 77 -9.01 -1.12 4.53
C PHE A 77 -9.80 -1.48 5.77
N GLN A 78 -9.21 -1.23 6.92
CA GLN A 78 -9.88 -1.39 8.21
C GLN A 78 -10.26 -0.03 8.80
N VAL A 79 -11.49 0.07 9.32
CA VAL A 79 -11.92 1.14 10.22
C VAL A 79 -11.56 0.77 11.66
N GLY A 80 -11.76 1.69 12.61
CA GLY A 80 -11.50 1.44 14.03
C GLY A 80 -12.41 0.34 14.60
N LEU A 81 -11.97 -0.31 15.68
CA LEU A 81 -12.72 -1.40 16.31
C LEU A 81 -14.10 -0.94 16.82
N ASP A 82 -14.18 0.30 17.30
CA ASP A 82 -15.40 0.91 17.83
C ASP A 82 -16.23 1.63 16.75
N ASP A 83 -15.70 1.76 15.53
CA ASP A 83 -16.41 2.39 14.41
C ASP A 83 -17.60 1.50 13.96
N ASP A 84 -18.72 2.14 13.59
CA ASP A 84 -19.88 1.46 13.06
C ASP A 84 -19.87 1.47 11.51
N LEU A 85 -19.86 0.27 10.90
CA LEU A 85 -19.91 0.14 9.44
C LEU A 85 -21.21 0.69 8.84
N ALA A 86 -22.35 0.65 9.57
CA ALA A 86 -23.59 1.25 9.08
C ALA A 86 -23.51 2.78 9.08
N ALA A 87 -22.83 3.38 10.06
CA ALA A 87 -22.56 4.82 10.06
C ALA A 87 -21.57 5.21 8.95
N PHE A 88 -20.53 4.40 8.70
CA PHE A 88 -19.62 4.61 7.57
C PHE A 88 -20.36 4.50 6.22
N GLU A 89 -21.28 3.56 6.07
CA GLU A 89 -22.12 3.42 4.87
C GLU A 89 -23.00 4.66 4.62
N LYS A 90 -23.61 5.20 5.68
CA LYS A 90 -24.36 6.47 5.59
C LYS A 90 -23.47 7.66 5.20
N GLN A 91 -22.27 7.71 5.77
CA GLN A 91 -21.27 8.75 5.46
C GLN A 91 -20.85 8.69 3.98
N THR A 92 -20.59 7.51 3.43
CA THR A 92 -20.24 7.31 2.02
C THR A 92 -21.44 7.63 1.10
N ALA A 93 -22.65 7.22 1.48
CA ALA A 93 -23.86 7.54 0.74
C ALA A 93 -24.12 9.06 0.67
N ALA A 94 -23.82 9.81 1.73
CA ALA A 94 -23.88 11.27 1.74
C ALA A 94 -22.92 11.95 0.75
N GLN A 95 -21.86 11.24 0.33
CA GLN A 95 -20.93 11.65 -0.73
C GLN A 95 -21.36 11.16 -2.13
N GLY A 96 -22.55 10.58 -2.26
CA GLY A 96 -23.07 10.04 -3.52
C GLY A 96 -22.47 8.68 -3.92
N ILE A 97 -21.79 7.98 -3.00
CA ILE A 97 -21.16 6.70 -3.27
C ILE A 97 -22.12 5.57 -2.86
N LYS A 98 -22.45 4.72 -3.84
CA LYS A 98 -23.23 3.50 -3.60
C LYS A 98 -22.30 2.39 -3.13
N THR A 99 -22.61 1.81 -1.97
CA THR A 99 -21.89 0.66 -1.40
C THR A 99 -22.69 -0.64 -1.58
N GLU A 100 -21.98 -1.76 -1.60
CA GLU A 100 -22.56 -3.10 -1.47
C GLU A 100 -22.06 -3.69 -0.15
N ARG A 101 -22.98 -4.19 0.68
CA ARG A 101 -22.67 -4.86 1.94
C ARG A 101 -22.62 -6.38 1.71
N LYS A 102 -21.55 -7.02 2.19
CA LYS A 102 -21.32 -8.46 2.05
C LYS A 102 -21.13 -9.10 3.43
N SER A 103 -21.72 -10.29 3.60
CA SER A 103 -21.52 -11.13 4.77
C SER A 103 -20.58 -12.27 4.42
N ASP A 104 -19.59 -12.51 5.29
CA ASP A 104 -18.57 -13.55 5.15
C ASP A 104 -17.91 -13.59 3.75
N PRO A 105 -17.46 -12.43 3.21
CA PRO A 105 -16.96 -12.35 1.83
C PRO A 105 -15.60 -12.99 1.62
N GLU A 106 -14.80 -13.08 2.68
CA GLU A 106 -13.44 -13.62 2.68
C GLU A 106 -13.15 -14.32 4.02
N PRO A 107 -12.19 -15.25 4.06
CA PRO A 107 -11.79 -15.90 5.30
C PRO A 107 -11.49 -14.89 6.41
N SER A 108 -12.10 -15.09 7.57
CA SER A 108 -11.97 -14.26 8.78
C SER A 108 -12.56 -12.83 8.68
N VAL A 109 -13.23 -12.47 7.61
CA VAL A 109 -13.95 -11.19 7.48
C VAL A 109 -15.46 -11.42 7.52
N LYS A 110 -16.10 -11.06 8.65
CA LYS A 110 -17.54 -11.29 8.86
C LYS A 110 -18.43 -10.38 8.05
N GLU A 111 -18.01 -9.14 7.85
CA GLU A 111 -18.79 -8.13 7.16
C GLU A 111 -17.87 -7.14 6.45
N MET A 112 -18.24 -6.75 5.24
CA MET A 112 -17.48 -5.86 4.39
C MET A 112 -18.41 -4.95 3.57
N LEU A 113 -18.01 -3.70 3.41
CA LEU A 113 -18.58 -2.77 2.43
C LEU A 113 -17.67 -2.69 1.23
N THR A 114 -18.25 -2.79 0.03
CA THR A 114 -17.49 -2.63 -1.22
C THR A 114 -18.05 -1.50 -2.07
N PHE A 115 -17.18 -0.76 -2.72
CA PHE A 115 -17.48 0.30 -3.68
C PHE A 115 -16.26 0.56 -4.56
N THR A 116 -16.42 1.34 -5.62
CA THR A 116 -15.35 1.56 -6.60
C THR A 116 -14.86 3.00 -6.52
N ASP A 117 -13.56 3.20 -6.55
CA ASP A 117 -12.94 4.52 -6.63
C ASP A 117 -12.97 5.10 -8.06
N PRO A 118 -12.63 6.39 -8.29
CA PRO A 118 -12.73 7.02 -9.60
C PRO A 118 -11.84 6.41 -10.70
N LYS A 119 -10.80 5.63 -10.35
CA LYS A 119 -9.93 4.93 -11.30
C LYS A 119 -10.34 3.47 -11.56
N GLY A 120 -11.42 2.99 -10.93
CA GLY A 120 -11.95 1.64 -11.14
C GLY A 120 -11.47 0.59 -10.15
N THR A 121 -10.64 0.92 -9.16
CA THR A 121 -10.22 -0.01 -8.12
C THR A 121 -11.34 -0.22 -7.11
N VAL A 122 -11.62 -1.48 -6.76
CA VAL A 122 -12.61 -1.81 -5.72
C VAL A 122 -12.02 -1.57 -4.35
N MET A 123 -12.70 -0.77 -3.55
CA MET A 123 -12.41 -0.55 -2.14
C MET A 123 -13.20 -1.55 -1.30
N GLU A 124 -12.53 -2.20 -0.37
CA GLU A 124 -13.08 -3.17 0.57
C GLU A 124 -12.88 -2.61 1.98
N VAL A 125 -13.99 -2.27 2.68
CA VAL A 125 -13.91 -1.64 4.01
C VAL A 125 -14.60 -2.52 5.04
N PHE A 126 -13.87 -2.86 6.11
CA PHE A 126 -14.33 -3.73 7.19
C PHE A 126 -13.70 -3.36 8.53
N LYS A 127 -14.18 -3.91 9.64
CA LYS A 127 -13.66 -3.57 10.97
C LYS A 127 -12.36 -4.31 11.29
N ARG A 128 -12.38 -5.61 11.27
CA ARG A 128 -11.24 -6.48 11.59
C ARG A 128 -11.44 -7.85 10.98
N ALA A 129 -10.36 -8.43 10.47
CA ALA A 129 -10.30 -9.86 10.20
C ALA A 129 -9.80 -10.57 11.47
N ASP A 130 -10.43 -11.70 11.83
CA ASP A 130 -9.91 -12.55 12.90
C ASP A 130 -8.54 -13.10 12.48
N THR A 131 -7.53 -12.93 13.32
CA THR A 131 -6.19 -13.39 13.03
C THR A 131 -6.01 -14.82 13.52
N PRO A 132 -5.80 -15.81 12.65
CA PRO A 132 -5.56 -17.17 13.08
C PRO A 132 -4.18 -17.28 13.75
N PRO A 133 -3.93 -18.33 14.56
CA PRO A 133 -2.59 -18.64 15.03
C PRO A 133 -1.66 -18.86 13.84
N GLN A 134 -0.67 -18.01 13.71
CA GLN A 134 0.31 -18.11 12.62
C GLN A 134 1.57 -18.82 13.09
N LYS A 135 2.09 -19.72 12.25
CA LYS A 135 3.46 -20.20 12.41
C LYS A 135 4.39 -19.11 11.89
N PHE A 136 5.50 -18.91 12.58
CA PHE A 136 6.55 -18.01 12.09
C PHE A 136 7.08 -18.53 10.76
N PRO A 137 7.20 -17.70 9.73
CA PRO A 137 7.83 -18.10 8.48
C PRO A 137 9.29 -18.51 8.73
N THR A 138 9.74 -19.57 8.06
CA THR A 138 11.10 -20.10 8.22
C THR A 138 12.00 -19.82 7.03
N LYS A 139 11.48 -19.16 6.01
CA LYS A 139 12.20 -18.81 4.78
C LYS A 139 11.68 -17.48 4.20
N GLY A 140 12.43 -16.94 3.25
CA GLY A 140 12.10 -15.71 2.58
C GLY A 140 12.50 -14.45 3.38
N ILE A 141 12.05 -13.31 2.91
CA ILE A 141 12.39 -11.98 3.44
C ILE A 141 11.66 -11.68 4.75
N VAL A 142 10.40 -12.11 4.88
CA VAL A 142 9.55 -11.92 6.08
C VAL A 142 9.33 -10.45 6.44
N PRO A 143 8.66 -9.65 5.60
CA PRO A 143 8.35 -8.26 5.90
C PRO A 143 7.34 -8.16 7.06
N HIS A 144 7.33 -7.00 7.76
CA HIS A 144 6.45 -6.78 8.89
C HIS A 144 4.99 -6.61 8.49
N LYS A 145 4.74 -5.84 7.43
CA LYS A 145 3.38 -5.52 6.97
C LYS A 145 3.38 -5.07 5.52
N ILE A 146 2.21 -5.07 4.88
CA ILE A 146 1.94 -4.20 3.74
C ILE A 146 1.93 -2.76 4.24
N GLY A 147 2.72 -1.88 3.63
CA GLY A 147 2.85 -0.49 4.06
C GLY A 147 2.04 0.46 3.20
N HIS A 148 2.22 0.39 1.88
CA HIS A 148 1.53 1.27 0.96
C HIS A 148 1.33 0.66 -0.43
N VAL A 149 0.41 1.27 -1.19
CA VAL A 149 0.19 0.97 -2.61
C VAL A 149 0.23 2.27 -3.40
N ALA A 150 0.92 2.25 -4.53
CA ALA A 150 1.03 3.38 -5.43
C ALA A 150 0.30 3.12 -6.75
N PHE A 151 -0.34 4.17 -7.26
CA PHE A 151 -1.06 4.17 -8.52
C PHE A 151 -0.66 5.35 -9.40
N PHE A 152 -0.69 5.09 -10.69
CA PHE A 152 -0.80 6.13 -11.70
C PHE A 152 -2.28 6.45 -11.93
N CYS A 153 -2.60 7.73 -12.12
CA CYS A 153 -3.98 8.22 -12.21
C CYS A 153 -4.11 9.27 -13.31
N LYS A 154 -5.18 9.17 -14.12
CA LYS A 154 -5.54 10.18 -15.12
C LYS A 154 -5.91 11.53 -14.51
N ASP A 155 -6.45 11.51 -13.30
CA ASP A 155 -6.84 12.70 -12.54
C ASP A 155 -6.47 12.49 -11.08
N VAL A 156 -5.22 12.78 -10.76
CA VAL A 156 -4.66 12.60 -9.41
C VAL A 156 -5.42 13.40 -8.37
N LYS A 157 -5.90 14.60 -8.73
CA LYS A 157 -6.64 15.46 -7.81
C LYS A 157 -7.99 14.85 -7.46
N LYS A 158 -8.77 14.41 -8.44
CA LYS A 158 -10.07 13.77 -8.25
C LYS A 158 -9.95 12.50 -7.38
N VAL A 159 -8.93 11.67 -7.63
CA VAL A 159 -8.70 10.46 -6.83
C VAL A 159 -8.26 10.84 -5.42
N THR A 160 -7.38 11.82 -5.24
CA THR A 160 -6.99 12.33 -3.91
C THR A 160 -8.20 12.84 -3.12
N ASP A 161 -9.04 13.67 -3.74
CA ASP A 161 -10.26 14.21 -3.11
C ASP A 161 -11.23 13.08 -2.70
N PHE A 162 -11.34 12.02 -3.51
CA PHE A 162 -12.13 10.83 -3.17
C PHE A 162 -11.58 10.13 -1.92
N TYR A 163 -10.29 9.81 -1.89
CA TYR A 163 -9.67 9.17 -0.72
C TYR A 163 -9.83 10.02 0.54
N CYS A 164 -9.66 11.33 0.43
CA CYS A 164 -9.83 12.23 1.58
C CYS A 164 -11.29 12.36 2.03
N ASN A 165 -12.23 12.51 1.11
CA ASN A 165 -13.62 12.81 1.45
C ASN A 165 -14.43 11.55 1.81
N VAL A 166 -14.20 10.43 1.13
CA VAL A 166 -14.95 9.18 1.29
C VAL A 166 -14.31 8.28 2.34
N LEU A 167 -13.00 8.04 2.24
CA LEU A 167 -12.26 7.13 3.12
C LEU A 167 -11.65 7.83 4.35
N GLY A 168 -11.62 9.16 4.36
CA GLY A 168 -11.07 9.96 5.45
C GLY A 168 -9.54 9.95 5.52
N PHE A 169 -8.84 9.73 4.40
CA PHE A 169 -7.40 9.91 4.31
C PHE A 169 -7.01 11.38 4.55
N ARG A 170 -5.76 11.58 4.91
CA ARG A 170 -5.15 12.90 5.08
C ARG A 170 -3.97 13.02 4.15
N VAL A 171 -3.83 14.18 3.53
CA VAL A 171 -2.66 14.48 2.70
C VAL A 171 -1.46 14.70 3.62
N SER A 172 -0.39 13.96 3.39
CA SER A 172 0.91 14.17 4.02
C SER A 172 1.73 15.18 3.24
N ASP A 173 1.87 14.95 1.94
CA ASP A 173 2.63 15.82 1.07
C ASP A 173 2.06 15.82 -0.35
N TRP A 174 2.43 16.85 -1.10
CA TRP A 174 2.37 16.89 -2.55
C TRP A 174 3.76 17.14 -3.12
N MET A 175 4.09 16.56 -4.26
CA MET A 175 5.20 17.02 -5.09
C MET A 175 4.64 17.72 -6.32
N GLY A 176 4.77 19.04 -6.35
CA GLY A 176 4.06 19.89 -7.31
C GLY A 176 2.55 19.71 -7.19
N ASP A 177 1.89 19.52 -8.32
CA ASP A 177 0.45 19.31 -8.47
C ASP A 177 0.08 17.90 -8.98
N GLY A 178 1.09 17.08 -9.27
CA GLY A 178 0.92 15.80 -9.95
C GLY A 178 1.25 14.57 -9.12
N PHE A 179 1.67 14.70 -7.86
CA PHE A 179 1.97 13.55 -7.03
C PHE A 179 1.54 13.79 -5.58
N SER A 180 0.58 13.03 -5.08
CA SER A 180 0.10 13.11 -3.71
C SER A 180 0.47 11.89 -2.87
N PHE A 181 0.75 12.15 -1.58
CA PHE A 181 1.07 11.18 -0.56
C PHE A 181 -0.01 11.21 0.50
N LEU A 182 -0.74 10.10 0.66
CA LEU A 182 -1.94 10.02 1.50
C LEU A 182 -1.74 9.01 2.63
N ARG A 183 -2.13 9.40 3.85
CA ARG A 183 -2.07 8.54 5.04
C ARG A 183 -3.43 8.26 5.62
N CYS A 184 -3.60 7.08 6.16
CA CYS A 184 -4.75 6.73 7.00
C CYS A 184 -4.34 6.37 8.45
N GLY A 185 -3.07 6.07 8.68
CA GLY A 185 -2.44 5.77 9.96
C GLY A 185 -1.30 6.74 10.30
N VAL A 186 -0.32 6.25 11.04
CA VAL A 186 0.85 7.01 11.49
C VAL A 186 1.94 7.12 10.41
N ASP A 187 1.99 6.19 9.47
CA ASP A 187 2.96 6.20 8.39
C ASP A 187 2.74 7.41 7.47
N HIS A 188 3.81 8.01 6.98
CA HIS A 188 3.76 9.18 6.09
C HIS A 188 2.80 8.95 4.92
N HIS A 189 2.79 7.78 4.35
CA HIS A 189 1.83 7.45 3.31
C HIS A 189 1.44 5.97 3.32
N THR A 190 0.20 5.73 2.95
CA THR A 190 -0.42 4.42 2.74
C THR A 190 -0.86 4.27 1.29
N ILE A 191 -1.19 5.39 0.65
CA ILE A 191 -1.53 5.48 -0.78
C ILE A 191 -0.72 6.60 -1.41
N ASN A 192 -0.14 6.31 -2.56
CA ASN A 192 0.53 7.27 -3.42
C ASN A 192 -0.17 7.35 -4.77
N LEU A 193 -0.43 8.57 -5.24
CA LEU A 193 -1.12 8.82 -6.50
C LEU A 193 -0.29 9.75 -7.39
N MET A 194 0.07 9.28 -8.58
CA MET A 194 0.87 10.01 -9.54
C MET A 194 0.07 10.29 -10.81
N GLN A 195 0.18 11.51 -11.34
CA GLN A 195 -0.44 11.90 -12.61
C GLN A 195 0.20 11.12 -13.78
N ASP A 196 -0.65 10.47 -14.59
CA ASP A 196 -0.25 9.69 -15.77
C ASP A 196 -1.41 9.71 -16.79
N PRO A 197 -1.17 9.49 -18.08
CA PRO A 197 -2.24 9.32 -19.07
C PRO A 197 -3.16 8.12 -18.82
N GLU A 198 -2.73 7.14 -18.01
CA GLU A 198 -3.47 5.91 -17.74
C GLU A 198 -3.65 5.64 -16.25
N ASP A 199 -4.84 5.13 -15.89
CA ASP A 199 -5.06 4.61 -14.54
C ASP A 199 -4.49 3.19 -14.45
N ARG A 200 -3.48 2.99 -13.60
CA ARG A 200 -2.85 1.68 -13.43
C ARG A 200 -2.13 1.56 -12.08
N HIS A 201 -1.97 0.34 -11.61
CA HIS A 201 -1.12 0.04 -10.46
C HIS A 201 0.35 0.34 -10.81
N PHE A 202 1.06 0.93 -9.86
CA PHE A 202 2.51 1.13 -9.98
C PHE A 202 3.26 0.09 -9.14
N HIS A 203 3.12 0.13 -7.82
CA HIS A 203 3.75 -0.84 -6.94
C HIS A 203 2.95 -1.08 -5.66
N THR A 204 3.26 -2.20 -5.02
CA THR A 204 2.88 -2.47 -3.63
C THR A 204 4.14 -2.62 -2.79
N ALA A 205 4.14 -2.00 -1.63
CA ALA A 205 5.31 -1.89 -0.76
C ALA A 205 5.13 -2.66 0.55
N PHE A 206 6.18 -3.38 0.95
CA PHE A 206 6.25 -4.13 2.20
C PHE A 206 7.34 -3.58 3.11
N GLU A 207 7.01 -3.39 4.39
CA GLU A 207 7.93 -2.82 5.37
C GLU A 207 8.90 -3.86 5.92
N LEU A 208 10.18 -3.51 5.91
CA LEU A 208 11.27 -4.24 6.54
C LEU A 208 11.64 -3.58 7.88
N ARG A 209 12.33 -4.30 8.76
CA ARG A 209 12.75 -3.78 10.08
C ARG A 209 13.69 -2.58 9.97
N ASP A 210 14.76 -2.75 9.19
CA ASP A 210 15.90 -1.86 9.19
C ASP A 210 16.79 -2.06 7.94
N TRP A 211 17.91 -1.34 7.89
CA TRP A 211 18.89 -1.46 6.82
C TRP A 211 19.52 -2.85 6.70
N GLY A 212 19.80 -3.52 7.82
CA GLY A 212 20.33 -4.89 7.80
C GLY A 212 19.37 -5.88 7.15
N HIS A 213 18.08 -5.74 7.44
CA HIS A 213 17.02 -6.53 6.80
C HIS A 213 16.92 -6.21 5.30
N MET A 214 17.10 -4.95 4.89
CA MET A 214 17.14 -4.55 3.47
C MET A 214 18.28 -5.23 2.72
N LEU A 215 19.48 -5.28 3.30
CA LEU A 215 20.62 -5.98 2.69
C LEU A 215 20.35 -7.47 2.51
N THR A 216 19.86 -8.13 3.56
CA THR A 216 19.49 -9.55 3.50
C THR A 216 18.39 -9.81 2.46
N ALA A 217 17.42 -8.88 2.34
CA ALA A 217 16.38 -8.97 1.34
C ALA A 217 16.93 -8.88 -0.09
N CYS A 218 17.87 -7.98 -0.35
CA CYS A 218 18.54 -7.89 -1.66
C CYS A 218 19.28 -9.19 -2.01
N ASP A 219 19.99 -9.79 -1.04
CA ASP A 219 20.66 -11.09 -1.23
C ASP A 219 19.65 -12.21 -1.51
N THR A 220 18.54 -12.24 -0.75
CA THR A 220 17.47 -13.23 -0.94
C THR A 220 16.84 -13.10 -2.32
N LEU A 221 16.55 -11.89 -2.80
CA LEU A 221 16.05 -11.66 -4.14
C LEU A 221 17.04 -12.18 -5.19
N SER A 222 18.32 -11.82 -5.07
CA SER A 222 19.37 -12.24 -6.01
C SER A 222 19.53 -13.76 -6.06
N LEU A 223 19.57 -14.44 -4.91
CA LEU A 223 19.67 -15.90 -4.81
C LEU A 223 18.47 -16.62 -5.44
N ASN A 224 17.29 -15.99 -5.47
CA ASN A 224 16.09 -16.50 -6.11
C ASN A 224 15.91 -16.00 -7.55
N GLY A 225 16.92 -15.36 -8.15
CA GLY A 225 16.92 -14.95 -9.54
C GLY A 225 16.18 -13.64 -9.83
N TYR A 226 15.76 -12.87 -8.80
CA TYR A 226 15.12 -11.58 -8.95
C TYR A 226 16.15 -10.45 -8.98
N LYS A 227 16.13 -9.63 -10.03
CA LYS A 227 16.99 -8.47 -10.15
C LYS A 227 16.31 -7.23 -9.57
N LEU A 228 17.10 -6.37 -8.94
CA LEU A 228 16.63 -5.06 -8.54
C LEU A 228 16.43 -4.17 -9.77
N LEU A 229 15.25 -3.55 -9.86
CA LEU A 229 14.94 -2.54 -10.87
C LEU A 229 15.50 -1.18 -10.45
N TRP A 230 15.47 -0.90 -9.14
CA TRP A 230 15.91 0.36 -8.57
C TRP A 230 16.24 0.21 -7.09
N GLY A 231 17.24 0.94 -6.62
CA GLY A 231 17.70 0.90 -5.24
C GLY A 231 18.80 -0.17 -5.01
N PRO A 232 19.22 -0.36 -3.73
CA PRO A 232 18.78 0.38 -2.57
C PRO A 232 19.04 1.88 -2.65
N GLY A 233 18.11 2.66 -2.11
CA GLY A 233 18.19 4.12 -2.12
C GLY A 233 17.41 4.76 -0.97
N ARG A 234 17.37 6.10 -0.96
CA ARG A 234 16.58 6.88 0.00
C ARG A 234 15.71 7.90 -0.72
N HIS A 235 14.39 7.76 -0.58
CA HIS A 235 13.45 8.76 -1.07
C HIS A 235 13.59 10.10 -0.34
N GLY A 236 13.34 11.18 -1.04
CA GLY A 236 13.35 12.53 -0.46
C GLY A 236 12.08 12.89 0.28
N ILE A 237 10.93 12.35 -0.16
CA ILE A 237 9.63 12.55 0.46
C ILE A 237 9.25 11.27 1.19
N GLY A 238 8.95 11.39 2.49
CA GLY A 238 8.75 10.24 3.38
C GLY A 238 10.03 9.61 3.91
N HIS A 239 11.20 9.94 3.35
CA HIS A 239 12.57 9.57 3.75
C HIS A 239 12.82 8.06 3.91
N ASN A 240 11.95 7.19 3.40
CA ASN A 240 12.17 5.74 3.50
C ASN A 240 13.35 5.27 2.65
N LEU A 241 14.05 4.27 3.18
CA LEU A 241 14.91 3.39 2.39
C LEU A 241 14.01 2.56 1.47
N PHE A 242 14.48 2.27 0.27
CA PHE A 242 13.70 1.51 -0.70
C PHE A 242 14.56 0.61 -1.57
N THR A 243 13.94 -0.43 -2.11
CA THR A 243 14.38 -1.17 -3.28
C THR A 243 13.18 -1.73 -4.03
N TYR A 244 13.28 -1.83 -5.34
CA TYR A 244 12.21 -2.31 -6.21
C TYR A 244 12.66 -3.52 -7.02
N HIS A 245 11.77 -4.48 -7.17
CA HIS A 245 11.94 -5.62 -8.06
C HIS A 245 10.62 -5.99 -8.72
N ARG A 246 10.67 -6.83 -9.75
CA ARG A 246 9.48 -7.29 -10.46
C ARG A 246 9.08 -8.68 -9.97
N ALA A 247 7.85 -8.80 -9.49
CA ALA A 247 7.23 -10.08 -9.14
C ALA A 247 6.97 -10.92 -10.41
N PRO A 248 6.75 -12.26 -10.29
CA PRO A 248 6.50 -13.13 -11.45
C PRO A 248 5.31 -12.73 -12.29
N ASN A 249 4.28 -12.11 -11.70
CA ASN A 249 3.12 -11.58 -12.41
C ASN A 249 3.39 -10.26 -13.15
N GLY A 250 4.64 -9.80 -13.17
CA GLY A 250 5.03 -8.56 -13.84
C GLY A 250 4.83 -7.28 -13.02
N LEU A 251 4.13 -7.33 -11.89
CA LEU A 251 3.92 -6.17 -11.02
C LEU A 251 5.18 -5.82 -10.25
N ILE A 252 5.32 -4.54 -9.91
CA ILE A 252 6.44 -4.04 -9.13
C ILE A 252 6.15 -4.19 -7.64
N THR A 253 7.11 -4.75 -6.92
CA THR A 253 7.12 -4.83 -5.46
C THR A 253 8.23 -3.92 -4.93
N GLU A 254 7.89 -3.06 -3.99
CA GLU A 254 8.84 -2.30 -3.19
C GLU A 254 9.08 -2.98 -1.84
N LEU A 255 10.33 -3.00 -1.41
CA LEU A 255 10.69 -3.27 -0.03
C LEU A 255 11.23 -1.97 0.56
N PHE A 256 10.70 -1.56 1.71
CA PHE A 256 11.08 -0.29 2.32
C PHE A 256 11.34 -0.40 3.82
N ALA A 257 12.04 0.59 4.37
CA ALA A 257 12.23 0.75 5.80
C ALA A 257 12.35 2.22 6.18
N GLN A 258 12.16 2.55 7.44
CA GLN A 258 12.37 3.90 8.00
C GLN A 258 11.49 4.99 7.36
N LEU A 259 10.25 4.68 7.04
CA LEU A 259 9.28 5.68 6.58
C LEU A 259 8.96 6.65 7.72
N ASP A 260 8.90 7.96 7.44
CA ASP A 260 8.50 8.96 8.41
C ASP A 260 7.15 8.64 9.04
N GLN A 261 7.00 8.96 10.32
CA GLN A 261 5.76 8.78 11.05
C GLN A 261 5.19 10.11 11.52
N VAL A 262 3.89 10.31 11.33
CA VAL A 262 3.22 11.52 11.75
C VAL A 262 2.80 11.43 13.22
N ASN A 263 3.07 12.50 13.95
CA ASN A 263 2.41 12.80 15.20
C ASN A 263 1.21 13.70 14.91
N GLU A 264 0.01 13.10 14.86
CA GLU A 264 -1.22 13.82 14.46
C GLU A 264 -1.61 14.94 15.43
N GLU A 265 -1.32 14.77 16.73
CA GLU A 265 -1.65 15.77 17.74
C GLU A 265 -0.77 17.02 17.58
N MET A 266 0.49 16.81 17.28
CA MET A 266 1.47 17.89 17.12
C MET A 266 1.54 18.44 15.70
N GLY A 267 1.06 17.69 14.70
CA GLY A 267 1.00 18.12 13.30
C GLY A 267 2.36 18.13 12.59
N TYR A 268 3.29 17.27 12.99
CA TYR A 268 4.60 17.13 12.33
C TYR A 268 4.96 15.66 12.14
N PHE A 269 5.96 15.39 11.29
CA PHE A 269 6.57 14.07 11.11
C PHE A 269 7.78 13.89 12.02
N GLU A 270 7.82 12.77 12.73
CA GLU A 270 8.97 12.41 13.54
C GLU A 270 10.15 11.99 12.66
N PRO A 271 11.37 12.47 12.92
CA PRO A 271 12.54 12.21 12.11
C PRO A 271 12.95 10.73 12.09
N ARG A 272 13.31 10.24 10.87
CA ARG A 272 13.71 8.85 10.66
C ARG A 272 14.67 8.72 9.47
N PRO A 273 15.90 8.73 9.61
CA PRO A 273 16.83 9.10 10.69
C PRO A 273 17.17 10.58 10.69
N TRP A 274 16.86 11.34 9.63
CA TRP A 274 17.11 12.78 9.54
C TRP A 274 16.16 13.46 8.55
N HIS A 275 15.94 14.75 8.75
CA HIS A 275 15.20 15.62 7.85
C HIS A 275 16.02 16.85 7.50
N ARG A 276 15.77 17.42 6.32
CA ARG A 276 16.26 18.76 5.97
C ARG A 276 15.45 19.85 6.68
N ASP A 277 14.14 19.62 6.83
CA ASP A 277 13.25 20.54 7.56
C ASP A 277 13.17 20.16 9.04
N ARG A 278 12.94 21.14 9.90
CA ARG A 278 12.79 20.92 11.34
C ARG A 278 11.82 21.92 11.97
N PRO A 279 10.62 21.54 12.44
CA PRO A 279 10.01 20.23 12.23
C PRO A 279 9.53 20.04 10.80
N GLN A 280 9.51 18.79 10.33
CA GLN A 280 8.90 18.46 9.05
C GLN A 280 7.39 18.42 9.20
N GLN A 281 6.70 19.20 8.39
CA GLN A 281 5.24 19.30 8.36
C GLN A 281 4.70 18.96 6.96
N PRO A 282 3.43 18.53 6.87
CA PRO A 282 2.76 18.37 5.58
C PRO A 282 2.90 19.61 4.70
N LYS A 283 3.35 19.44 3.46
CA LYS A 283 3.60 20.55 2.54
C LYS A 283 3.49 20.16 1.07
N VAL A 284 3.58 21.17 0.23
CA VAL A 284 3.80 21.01 -1.21
C VAL A 284 5.29 21.20 -1.48
N TRP A 285 5.94 20.14 -1.95
CA TRP A 285 7.33 20.16 -2.37
C TRP A 285 7.44 20.76 -3.77
N ALA A 286 8.46 21.59 -3.99
CA ALA A 286 8.87 21.92 -5.35
C ALA A 286 9.32 20.66 -6.09
N LYS A 287 9.21 20.64 -7.41
CA LYS A 287 9.76 19.55 -8.22
C LYS A 287 11.28 19.53 -8.03
N ASP A 288 11.77 18.49 -7.39
CA ASP A 288 13.19 18.23 -7.20
C ASP A 288 13.52 16.87 -7.83
N PRO A 289 14.32 16.82 -8.90
CA PRO A 289 14.68 15.55 -9.54
C PRO A 289 15.44 14.62 -8.61
N ASN A 290 16.10 15.15 -7.57
CA ASN A 290 16.81 14.34 -6.58
C ASN A 290 15.89 13.76 -5.50
N ALA A 291 14.64 14.25 -5.37
CA ALA A 291 13.70 13.76 -4.37
C ALA A 291 13.30 12.29 -4.58
N ALA A 292 13.46 11.78 -5.80
CA ALA A 292 13.24 10.37 -6.09
C ALA A 292 14.28 9.47 -5.41
N ASN A 293 15.57 9.91 -5.37
CA ASN A 293 16.61 9.19 -4.65
C ASN A 293 17.76 10.13 -4.24
N TYR A 294 17.85 10.46 -2.96
CA TYR A 294 18.94 11.28 -2.42
C TYR A 294 20.34 10.64 -2.52
N TRP A 295 20.41 9.33 -2.77
CA TRP A 295 21.68 8.65 -3.02
C TRP A 295 22.11 8.67 -4.49
N GLY A 296 21.32 9.30 -5.37
CA GLY A 296 21.71 9.68 -6.72
C GLY A 296 21.44 8.67 -7.83
N ILE A 297 21.20 7.41 -7.51
CA ILE A 297 20.92 6.39 -8.54
C ILE A 297 19.44 6.47 -8.96
N MET A 298 19.21 6.86 -10.22
CA MET A 298 17.86 6.94 -10.78
C MET A 298 17.39 5.58 -11.33
N PRO A 299 16.07 5.33 -11.45
CA PRO A 299 15.55 4.08 -11.98
C PRO A 299 16.00 3.85 -13.43
N SER A 300 16.18 2.59 -13.78
CA SER A 300 16.40 2.21 -15.18
C SER A 300 15.09 2.35 -15.99
N ASP A 301 15.22 2.44 -17.33
CA ASP A 301 14.06 2.46 -18.23
C ASP A 301 13.15 1.22 -18.08
N GLU A 302 13.68 0.11 -17.56
CA GLU A 302 12.91 -1.12 -17.30
C GLU A 302 11.88 -0.96 -16.19
N MET A 303 12.02 0.04 -15.33
CA MET A 303 11.04 0.31 -14.25
C MET A 303 9.70 0.82 -14.80
N HIS A 304 9.72 1.47 -15.95
CA HIS A 304 8.56 2.11 -16.56
C HIS A 304 7.90 1.25 -17.66
N LYS A 305 8.48 0.10 -17.97
CA LYS A 305 7.91 -0.91 -18.91
C LYS A 305 6.99 -1.89 -18.17
#